data_9a696102712914a262b50ffc41bf8e06
#
_entry.id   9a696102712914a262b50ffc41bf8e06
#
_cell.length_a   1.000
_cell.length_b   1.000
_cell.length_c   1.000
_cell.angle_alpha   90.00
_cell.angle_beta   90.00
_cell.angle_gamma   90.00
#
_symmetry.space_group_name_H-M   'P 1'
#
loop_
_entity.id
_entity.type
_entity.pdbx_description
1 polymer ?
#
loop_
_entity_poly.entity_id
_entity_poly.type
_entity_poly.pdbx_seq_one_letter_code
_entity_poly.pdbx_strand_id
1 'polypeptide(L)'
;MTEPEDPNRARLKQHFAQRVIHQARQILEIWQRLQRSEWTSCDLSELGEANLRLQRYAERFEQPEHSLLADAIGQTLAAVEANSARLSSSLINELNRLMQRLSRTGLRQGD
;
A
#
# COMPACT_ATOMS: atom_id res chain seq x y z
N MET A 1 32.34 -14.69 13.69
CA MET A 1 31.99 -15.52 12.53
C MET A 1 30.54 -15.35 12.16
N THR A 2 30.30 -14.72 11.04
CA THR A 2 28.94 -14.56 10.56
C THR A 2 28.47 -15.87 9.96
N GLU A 3 27.41 -16.43 10.50
CA GLU A 3 26.79 -17.61 9.91
C GLU A 3 26.31 -17.28 8.49
N PRO A 4 26.56 -18.15 7.51
CA PRO A 4 26.00 -17.95 6.18
C PRO A 4 24.48 -17.94 6.28
N GLU A 5 23.84 -16.99 5.59
CA GLU A 5 22.40 -16.95 5.55
C GLU A 5 21.87 -18.29 5.02
N ASP A 6 20.92 -18.84 5.77
CA ASP A 6 20.22 -20.04 5.32
C ASP A 6 19.53 -19.74 3.99
N PRO A 7 19.79 -20.53 2.92
CA PRO A 7 19.12 -20.30 1.62
C PRO A 7 17.60 -20.29 1.71
N ASN A 8 17.03 -21.09 2.61
CA ASN A 8 15.59 -21.11 2.85
C ASN A 8 15.10 -19.80 3.43
N ARG A 9 15.88 -19.18 4.31
CA ARG A 9 15.53 -17.89 4.91
C ARG A 9 15.56 -16.77 3.87
N ALA A 10 16.54 -16.77 2.99
CA ALA A 10 16.62 -15.80 1.89
C ALA A 10 15.43 -15.95 0.93
N ARG A 11 15.04 -17.19 0.60
CA ARG A 11 13.86 -17.46 -0.25
C ARG A 11 12.58 -16.99 0.42
N LEU A 12 12.43 -17.21 1.72
CA LEU A 12 11.28 -16.75 2.49
C LEU A 12 11.20 -15.23 2.50
N LYS A 13 12.31 -14.53 2.69
CA LYS A 13 12.34 -13.06 2.62
C LYS A 13 11.89 -12.55 1.26
N GLN A 14 12.39 -13.15 0.16
CA GLN A 14 11.96 -12.79 -1.19
C GLN A 14 10.47 -13.06 -1.40
N HIS A 15 10.00 -14.21 -0.95
CA HIS A 15 8.59 -14.57 -1.07
C HIS A 15 7.69 -13.58 -0.34
N PHE A 16 8.07 -13.17 0.86
CA PHE A 16 7.31 -12.20 1.66
C PHE A 16 7.38 -10.80 1.06
N ALA A 17 8.55 -10.40 0.55
CA ALA A 17 8.68 -9.13 -0.17
C ALA A 17 7.77 -9.09 -1.39
N GLN A 18 7.69 -10.19 -2.16
CA GLN A 18 6.79 -10.30 -3.29
C GLN A 18 5.32 -10.19 -2.88
N ARG A 19 4.94 -10.74 -1.73
CA ARG A 19 3.58 -10.60 -1.21
C ARG A 19 3.25 -9.16 -0.87
N VAL A 20 4.19 -8.43 -0.26
CA VAL A 20 4.02 -7.00 0.02
C VAL A 20 3.84 -6.22 -1.29
N ILE A 21 4.67 -6.50 -2.28
CA ILE A 21 4.56 -5.87 -3.61
C ILE A 21 3.22 -6.21 -4.26
N HIS A 22 2.75 -7.44 -4.15
CA HIS A 22 1.46 -7.86 -4.69
C HIS A 22 0.31 -7.07 -4.04
N GLN A 23 0.33 -6.90 -2.73
CA GLN A 23 -0.68 -6.09 -2.03
C GLN A 23 -0.62 -4.62 -2.47
N ALA A 24 0.59 -4.07 -2.65
CA ALA A 24 0.75 -2.72 -3.16
C ALA A 24 0.16 -2.56 -4.55
N ARG A 25 0.37 -3.53 -5.44
CA ARG A 25 -0.21 -3.53 -6.79
C ARG A 25 -1.72 -3.58 -6.75
N GLN A 26 -2.31 -4.36 -5.85
CA GLN A 26 -3.77 -4.41 -5.69
C GLN A 26 -4.33 -3.04 -5.30
N ILE A 27 -3.66 -2.34 -4.39
CA ILE A 27 -4.05 -0.99 -4.01
C ILE A 27 -4.01 -0.05 -5.23
N LEU A 28 -2.93 -0.13 -6.02
CA LEU A 28 -2.78 0.70 -7.21
C LEU A 28 -3.85 0.40 -8.27
N GLU A 29 -4.22 -0.87 -8.45
CA GLU A 29 -5.29 -1.26 -9.36
C GLU A 29 -6.65 -0.71 -8.91
N ILE A 30 -6.95 -0.80 -7.61
CA ILE A 30 -8.18 -0.24 -7.04
C ILE A 30 -8.19 1.27 -7.26
N TRP A 31 -7.07 1.94 -7.00
CA TRP A 31 -6.93 3.38 -7.18
C TRP A 31 -7.19 3.80 -8.63
N GLN A 32 -6.61 3.09 -9.60
CA GLN A 32 -6.82 3.36 -11.02
C GLN A 32 -8.28 3.17 -11.42
N ARG A 33 -8.92 2.14 -10.90
CA ARG A 33 -10.34 1.89 -11.16
C ARG A 33 -11.21 3.00 -10.60
N LEU A 34 -10.89 3.48 -9.39
CA LEU A 34 -11.61 4.59 -8.76
C LEU A 34 -11.51 5.90 -9.56
N GLN A 35 -10.37 6.16 -10.19
CA GLN A 35 -10.19 7.36 -11.00
C GLN A 35 -11.04 7.37 -12.27
N ARG A 36 -11.49 6.20 -12.74
CA ARG A 36 -12.27 6.05 -13.95
C ARG A 36 -13.78 6.10 -13.74
N SER A 37 -14.23 5.97 -12.49
CA SER A 37 -15.63 5.89 -12.15
C SER A 37 -15.97 6.85 -11.02
N GLU A 38 -17.26 7.03 -10.77
CA GLU A 38 -17.69 7.77 -9.58
C GLU A 38 -17.33 6.99 -8.32
N TRP A 39 -16.84 7.71 -7.33
CA TRP A 39 -16.44 7.14 -6.07
C TRP A 39 -17.67 6.78 -5.23
N THR A 40 -17.73 5.54 -4.79
CA THR A 40 -18.73 5.07 -3.83
C THR A 40 -18.07 4.78 -2.48
N SER A 41 -18.88 4.74 -1.42
CA SER A 41 -18.38 4.37 -0.10
C SER A 41 -17.85 2.93 -0.08
N CYS A 42 -18.42 2.04 -0.90
CA CYS A 42 -17.93 0.66 -1.03
C CYS A 42 -16.51 0.62 -1.62
N ASP A 43 -16.24 1.45 -2.60
CA ASP A 43 -14.92 1.53 -3.24
C ASP A 43 -13.86 2.03 -2.26
N LEU A 44 -14.20 3.02 -1.45
CA LEU A 44 -13.31 3.53 -0.40
C LEU A 44 -13.04 2.48 0.68
N SER A 45 -14.06 1.71 1.04
CA SER A 45 -13.90 0.61 2.00
C SER A 45 -12.98 -0.47 1.45
N GLU A 46 -13.14 -0.82 0.17
CA GLU A 46 -12.27 -1.81 -0.50
C GLU A 46 -10.82 -1.35 -0.49
N LEU A 47 -10.58 -0.08 -0.80
CA LEU A 47 -9.25 0.51 -0.77
C LEU A 47 -8.67 0.48 0.66
N GLY A 48 -9.47 0.84 1.65
CA GLY A 48 -9.07 0.82 3.05
C GLY A 48 -8.70 -0.58 3.54
N GLU A 49 -9.48 -1.59 3.18
CA GLU A 49 -9.19 -2.99 3.53
C GLU A 49 -7.91 -3.48 2.87
N ALA A 50 -7.70 -3.17 1.59
CA ALA A 50 -6.48 -3.52 0.88
C ALA A 50 -5.25 -2.86 1.52
N ASN A 51 -5.38 -1.59 1.90
CA ASN A 51 -4.32 -0.86 2.58
C ASN A 51 -3.98 -1.45 3.95
N LEU A 52 -5.01 -1.86 4.70
CA LEU A 52 -4.80 -2.49 6.00
C LEU A 52 -4.04 -3.81 5.85
N ARG A 53 -4.35 -4.60 4.83
CA ARG A 53 -3.61 -5.83 4.53
C ARG A 53 -2.15 -5.52 4.18
N LEU A 54 -1.91 -4.49 3.37
CA LEU A 54 -0.55 -4.06 3.05
C LEU A 54 0.21 -3.68 4.32
N GLN A 55 -0.41 -2.90 5.20
CA GLN A 55 0.21 -2.48 6.45
C GLN A 55 0.61 -3.68 7.31
N ARG A 56 -0.30 -4.64 7.47
CA ARG A 56 -0.04 -5.85 8.26
C ARG A 56 1.10 -6.69 7.68
N TYR A 57 1.11 -6.88 6.36
CA TYR A 57 2.19 -7.61 5.70
C TYR A 57 3.52 -6.87 5.80
N ALA A 58 3.50 -5.56 5.58
CA ALA A 58 4.71 -4.76 5.65
C ALA A 58 5.33 -4.76 7.05
N GLU A 59 4.52 -4.70 8.09
CA GLU A 59 4.99 -4.80 9.48
C GLU A 59 5.53 -6.19 9.78
N ARG A 60 4.78 -7.22 9.38
CA ARG A 60 5.15 -8.61 9.66
C ARG A 60 6.44 -9.03 8.97
N PHE A 61 6.66 -8.54 7.74
CA PHE A 61 7.81 -8.95 6.92
C PHE A 61 8.91 -7.89 6.88
N GLU A 62 8.88 -6.96 7.81
CA GLU A 62 9.92 -5.95 8.00
C GLU A 62 10.21 -5.12 6.74
N GLN A 63 9.15 -4.57 6.15
CA GLN A 63 9.22 -3.65 5.02
C GLN A 63 8.85 -2.24 5.48
N PRO A 64 9.79 -1.48 6.07
CA PRO A 64 9.46 -0.22 6.74
C PRO A 64 8.94 0.86 5.78
N GLU A 65 9.44 0.94 4.55
CA GLU A 65 8.96 1.93 3.58
C GLU A 65 7.49 1.69 3.21
N HIS A 66 7.12 0.43 2.99
CA HIS A 66 5.74 0.06 2.70
C HIS A 66 4.84 0.29 3.91
N SER A 67 5.34 0.01 5.11
CA SER A 67 4.59 0.24 6.35
C SER A 67 4.29 1.72 6.54
N LEU A 68 5.27 2.60 6.33
CA LEU A 68 5.09 4.04 6.44
C LEU A 68 4.12 4.58 5.39
N LEU A 69 4.21 4.10 4.15
CA LEU A 69 3.29 4.50 3.08
C LEU A 69 1.87 4.03 3.38
N ALA A 70 1.70 2.80 3.83
CA ALA A 70 0.38 2.27 4.19
C ALA A 70 -0.23 3.07 5.34
N ASP A 71 0.55 3.44 6.34
CA ASP A 71 0.09 4.27 7.44
C ASP A 71 -0.39 5.65 6.94
N ALA A 72 0.39 6.30 6.07
CA ALA A 72 0.04 7.59 5.49
C ALA A 72 -1.23 7.50 4.63
N ILE A 73 -1.36 6.47 3.83
CA ILE A 73 -2.56 6.21 3.03
C ILE A 73 -3.77 6.02 3.95
N GLY A 74 -3.62 5.22 5.01
CA GLY A 74 -4.68 4.98 5.99
C GLY A 74 -5.15 6.26 6.67
N GLN A 75 -4.24 7.14 7.05
CA GLN A 75 -4.58 8.43 7.66
C GLN A 75 -5.35 9.32 6.68
N THR A 76 -4.93 9.34 5.42
CA THR A 76 -5.62 10.13 4.39
C THR A 76 -7.03 9.59 4.12
N LEU A 77 -7.19 8.26 4.06
CA LEU A 77 -8.50 7.64 3.91
C LEU A 77 -9.41 7.92 5.10
N ALA A 78 -8.87 7.93 6.31
CA ALA A 78 -9.63 8.30 7.51
C ALA A 78 -10.11 9.75 7.43
N ALA A 79 -9.31 10.65 6.88
CA ALA A 79 -9.71 12.04 6.67
C ALA A 79 -10.86 12.15 5.65
N VAL A 80 -10.85 11.31 4.60
CA VAL A 80 -11.96 11.24 3.64
C VAL A 80 -13.25 10.80 4.32
N GLU A 81 -13.18 9.78 5.17
CA GLU A 81 -14.35 9.30 5.92
C GLU A 81 -14.88 10.37 6.87
N ALA A 82 -13.99 11.08 7.56
CA ALA A 82 -14.35 12.16 8.49
C ALA A 82 -15.07 13.30 7.78
N ASN A 83 -14.82 13.49 6.48
CA ASN A 83 -15.49 14.50 5.64
C ASN A 83 -16.71 13.93 4.90
N SER A 84 -17.38 12.94 5.46
CA SER A 84 -18.55 12.30 4.87
C SER A 84 -18.30 11.69 3.48
N ALA A 85 -17.13 11.08 3.33
CA ALA A 85 -16.66 10.46 2.08
C ALA A 85 -16.54 11.44 0.91
N ARG A 86 -16.44 12.74 1.19
CA ARG A 86 -16.17 13.74 0.16
C ARG A 86 -14.68 13.85 -0.09
N LEU A 87 -14.31 13.66 -1.34
CA LEU A 87 -12.94 13.82 -1.77
C LEU A 87 -12.70 15.28 -2.15
N SER A 88 -12.05 16.01 -1.25
CA SER A 88 -11.54 17.33 -1.60
C SER A 88 -10.36 17.20 -2.56
N SER A 89 -10.10 18.24 -3.35
CA SER A 89 -8.96 18.25 -4.27
C SER A 89 -7.64 17.98 -3.55
N SER A 90 -7.49 18.50 -2.33
CA SER A 90 -6.26 18.29 -1.56
C SER A 90 -6.07 16.85 -1.12
N LEU A 91 -7.16 16.15 -0.75
CA LEU A 91 -7.10 14.73 -0.38
C LEU A 91 -6.79 13.84 -1.58
N ILE A 92 -7.40 14.13 -2.73
CA ILE A 92 -7.10 13.44 -3.98
C ILE A 92 -5.63 13.61 -4.36
N ASN A 93 -5.11 14.83 -4.28
CA ASN A 93 -3.71 15.11 -4.59
C ASN A 93 -2.77 14.38 -3.63
N GLU A 94 -3.12 14.33 -2.34
CA GLU A 94 -2.33 13.60 -1.35
C GLU A 94 -2.33 12.10 -1.64
N LEU A 95 -3.48 11.51 -1.94
CA LEU A 95 -3.57 10.10 -2.32
C LEU A 95 -2.77 9.81 -3.59
N ASN A 96 -2.87 10.66 -4.61
CA ASN A 96 -2.09 10.52 -5.84
C ASN A 96 -0.59 10.50 -5.55
N ARG A 97 -0.13 11.40 -4.70
CA ARG A 97 1.28 11.47 -4.32
C ARG A 97 1.73 10.19 -3.62
N LEU A 98 0.92 9.71 -2.68
CA LEU A 98 1.22 8.49 -1.94
C LEU A 98 1.20 7.25 -2.85
N MET A 99 0.25 7.19 -3.79
CA MET A 99 0.18 6.09 -4.75
C MET A 99 1.38 6.09 -5.69
N GLN A 100 1.84 7.24 -6.13
CA GLN A 100 3.05 7.34 -6.95
C GLN A 100 4.28 6.84 -6.18
N ARG A 101 4.41 7.22 -4.91
CA ARG A 101 5.50 6.72 -4.07
C ARG A 101 5.41 5.22 -3.87
N LEU A 102 4.22 4.70 -3.64
CA LEU A 102 3.99 3.26 -3.49
C LEU A 102 4.41 2.49 -4.75
N SER A 103 4.05 3.02 -5.92
CA SER A 103 4.43 2.43 -7.20
C SER A 103 5.96 2.35 -7.36
N ARG A 104 6.65 3.43 -7.02
CA ARG A 104 8.11 3.48 -7.10
C ARG A 104 8.79 2.53 -6.13
N THR A 105 8.26 2.44 -4.91
CA THR A 105 8.81 1.56 -3.89
C THR A 105 8.67 0.10 -4.30
N GLY A 106 7.53 -0.29 -4.89
CA GLY A 106 7.32 -1.62 -5.42
C GLY A 106 8.28 -1.98 -6.55
N LEU A 107 8.59 -1.01 -7.43
CA LEU A 107 9.51 -1.24 -8.55
C LEU A 107 10.97 -1.40 -8.10
N ARG A 108 11.38 -0.70 -7.06
CA ARG A 108 12.76 -0.76 -6.55
C ARG A 108 13.12 -2.10 -5.93
N GLN A 109 12.16 -2.83 -5.43
CA GLN A 109 12.42 -4.12 -4.79
C GLN A 109 12.63 -5.25 -5.81
N GLY A 110 12.46 -4.99 -7.08
CA GLY A 110 12.76 -5.93 -8.14
C GLY A 110 14.21 -5.93 -8.59
N ASP A 111 15.02 -5.02 -8.09
CA ASP A 111 16.44 -4.92 -8.46
C ASP A 111 17.31 -5.90 -7.68
#